data_34799ac0ddf11f839b2cba135c6b5d73
#
_entry.id   34799ac0ddf11f839b2cba135c6b5d73
#
_cell.length_a   1.000
_cell.length_b   1.000
_cell.length_c   1.000
_cell.angle_alpha   90.00
_cell.angle_beta   90.00
_cell.angle_gamma   90.00
#
_symmetry.space_group_name_H-M   'P 1'
#
loop_
_entity.id
_entity.type
_entity.pdbx_description
1 polymer ?
#
loop_
_entity_poly.entity_id
_entity_poly.type
_entity_poly.pdbx_seq_one_letter_code
_entity_poly.pdbx_strand_id
1 'polypeptide(L)'
;MLFLFFFILGLTGLTLGWKKHTGGYILPKSYEGVSTGMAGWLPTDSLHKNAVKILHDSISPDLSAELERIDYRPEKGMVKFVFVEGYWGIQLDCTTGELLHIEKRRSDFIENLHDGSFLDYLFETNDEQFKLVYTSVMGTALITFTVTGFWLWFGPKRMRKIKNK
;
A
#
# COMPACT_ATOMS: atom_id res chain seq x y z
N MET A 1 -20.33 14.30 -9.07
CA MET A 1 -19.07 14.15 -8.28
C MET A 1 -18.67 12.70 -8.01
N LEU A 2 -19.57 11.78 -7.71
CA LEU A 2 -19.24 10.35 -7.45
C LEU A 2 -18.41 9.67 -8.56
N PHE A 3 -18.63 10.01 -9.84
CA PHE A 3 -17.88 9.41 -10.96
C PHE A 3 -16.36 9.62 -10.86
N LEU A 4 -15.90 10.77 -10.32
CA LEU A 4 -14.50 11.06 -10.15
C LEU A 4 -13.86 10.10 -9.13
N PHE A 5 -14.55 9.85 -8.02
CA PHE A 5 -14.09 8.88 -7.01
C PHE A 5 -14.02 7.46 -7.58
N PHE A 6 -15.02 7.03 -8.36
CA PHE A 6 -14.97 5.73 -9.03
C PHE A 6 -13.86 5.64 -10.07
N PHE A 7 -13.58 6.74 -10.78
CA PHE A 7 -12.46 6.79 -11.70
C PHE A 7 -11.12 6.62 -10.98
N ILE A 8 -10.90 7.34 -9.88
CA ILE A 8 -9.71 7.23 -9.04
C ILE A 8 -9.59 5.81 -8.49
N LEU A 9 -10.67 5.25 -7.95
CA LEU A 9 -10.72 3.90 -7.40
C LEU A 9 -10.42 2.83 -8.45
N GLY A 10 -10.94 2.98 -9.66
CA GLY A 10 -10.65 2.09 -10.78
C GLY A 10 -9.19 2.18 -11.24
N LEU A 11 -8.66 3.41 -11.36
CA LEU A 11 -7.28 3.64 -11.78
C LEU A 11 -6.27 3.12 -10.74
N THR A 12 -6.49 3.43 -9.47
CA THR A 12 -5.62 2.97 -8.36
C THR A 12 -5.71 1.46 -8.19
N GLY A 13 -6.91 0.87 -8.27
CA GLY A 13 -7.10 -0.58 -8.21
C GLY A 13 -6.39 -1.31 -9.36
N LEU A 14 -6.48 -0.78 -10.59
CA LEU A 14 -5.74 -1.33 -11.73
C LEU A 14 -4.23 -1.26 -11.49
N THR A 15 -3.74 -0.11 -11.02
CA THR A 15 -2.31 0.11 -10.73
C THR A 15 -1.81 -0.84 -9.64
N LEU A 16 -2.59 -1.05 -8.58
CA LEU A 16 -2.28 -1.99 -7.51
C LEU A 16 -2.29 -3.45 -7.99
N GLY A 17 -3.21 -3.82 -8.87
CA GLY A 17 -3.23 -5.15 -9.50
C GLY A 17 -1.93 -5.45 -10.26
N TRP A 18 -1.36 -4.45 -10.91
CA TRP A 18 -0.12 -4.57 -11.69
C TRP A 18 1.15 -4.28 -10.90
N LYS A 19 1.08 -3.93 -9.60
CA LYS A 19 2.23 -3.45 -8.80
C LYS A 19 3.47 -4.35 -8.86
N LYS A 20 3.28 -5.68 -8.93
CA LYS A 20 4.38 -6.66 -9.02
C LYS A 20 5.03 -6.74 -10.40
N HIS A 21 4.33 -6.30 -11.44
CA HIS A 21 4.76 -6.37 -12.85
C HIS A 21 5.38 -5.07 -13.38
N THR A 22 5.59 -4.09 -12.50
CA THR A 22 6.14 -2.76 -12.85
C THR A 22 7.68 -2.68 -12.78
N GLY A 23 8.36 -3.83 -12.73
CA GLY A 23 9.83 -3.87 -12.67
C GLY A 23 10.43 -3.29 -11.38
N GLY A 24 9.64 -3.10 -10.33
CA GLY A 24 10.09 -2.51 -9.06
C GLY A 24 9.72 -1.01 -8.91
N TYR A 25 9.10 -0.40 -9.91
CA TYR A 25 8.77 1.03 -9.87
C TYR A 25 7.68 1.36 -8.84
N ILE A 26 6.60 0.54 -8.77
CA ILE A 26 5.51 0.73 -7.82
C ILE A 26 5.78 -0.04 -6.53
N LEU A 27 6.10 -1.34 -6.64
CA LEU A 27 6.47 -2.19 -5.52
C LEU A 27 7.95 -2.55 -5.63
N PRO A 28 8.82 -1.96 -4.79
CA PRO A 28 10.24 -2.25 -4.80
C PRO A 28 10.54 -3.72 -4.54
N LYS A 29 11.64 -4.22 -5.12
CA LYS A 29 12.10 -5.59 -4.94
C LYS A 29 12.69 -5.77 -3.54
N SER A 30 12.52 -6.97 -2.97
CA SER A 30 13.22 -7.36 -1.75
C SER A 30 14.56 -8.01 -2.12
N TYR A 31 15.63 -7.49 -1.57
CA TYR A 31 16.99 -8.00 -1.76
C TYR A 31 17.29 -9.12 -0.77
N GLU A 32 18.33 -9.89 -1.04
CA GLU A 32 18.74 -11.02 -0.19
C GLU A 32 19.90 -10.62 0.70
N GLY A 33 19.81 -10.97 1.98
CA GLY A 33 20.90 -10.83 2.94
C GLY A 33 21.88 -12.01 2.85
N VAL A 34 22.91 -11.96 3.69
CA VAL A 34 24.01 -12.94 3.70
C VAL A 34 23.56 -14.30 4.21
N SER A 35 22.65 -14.35 5.18
CA SER A 35 22.21 -15.59 5.81
C SER A 35 20.73 -15.57 6.21
N THR A 36 20.07 -16.72 5.97
CA THR A 36 18.70 -16.96 6.41
C THR A 36 18.61 -17.58 7.81
N GLY A 37 19.74 -17.88 8.44
CA GLY A 37 19.82 -18.48 9.77
C GLY A 37 19.52 -17.47 10.88
N MET A 38 18.32 -17.53 11.45
CA MET A 38 17.83 -16.56 12.47
C MET A 38 18.72 -16.50 13.72
N ALA A 39 19.45 -17.57 14.07
CA ALA A 39 20.32 -17.58 15.24
C ALA A 39 21.49 -16.59 15.15
N GLY A 40 21.87 -16.21 13.92
CA GLY A 40 22.95 -15.24 13.68
C GLY A 40 22.48 -13.83 13.45
N TRP A 41 21.18 -13.54 13.58
CA TRP A 41 20.64 -12.22 13.31
C TRP A 41 20.92 -11.25 14.46
N LEU A 42 21.15 -10.00 14.09
CA LEU A 42 21.30 -8.90 15.05
C LEU A 42 19.98 -8.62 15.76
N PRO A 43 20.03 -8.09 17.00
CA PRO A 43 18.83 -7.62 17.70
C PRO A 43 18.10 -6.55 16.89
N THR A 44 16.76 -6.59 16.91
CA THR A 44 15.90 -5.63 16.20
C THR A 44 16.24 -4.17 16.52
N ASP A 45 16.57 -3.86 17.79
CA ASP A 45 16.94 -2.51 18.22
C ASP A 45 18.23 -2.03 17.54
N SER A 46 19.21 -2.91 17.35
CA SER A 46 20.45 -2.58 16.63
C SER A 46 20.20 -2.33 15.15
N LEU A 47 19.37 -3.16 14.53
CA LEU A 47 18.96 -3.01 13.13
C LEU A 47 18.15 -1.71 12.93
N HIS A 48 17.26 -1.39 13.87
CA HIS A 48 16.49 -0.14 13.84
C HIS A 48 17.40 1.09 13.94
N LYS A 49 18.36 1.12 14.87
CA LYS A 49 19.33 2.22 14.97
C LYS A 49 20.10 2.41 13.68
N ASN A 50 20.51 1.32 13.04
CA ASN A 50 21.18 1.40 11.73
C ASN A 50 20.23 1.97 10.65
N ALA A 51 18.98 1.53 10.62
CA ALA A 51 17.99 2.05 9.68
C ALA A 51 17.75 3.54 9.84
N VAL A 52 17.57 4.02 11.08
CA VAL A 52 17.40 5.46 11.38
C VAL A 52 18.64 6.26 10.97
N LYS A 53 19.84 5.75 11.27
CA LYS A 53 21.07 6.41 10.84
C LYS A 53 21.13 6.55 9.33
N ILE A 54 20.82 5.48 8.59
CA ILE A 54 20.82 5.49 7.12
C ILE A 54 19.75 6.46 6.58
N LEU A 55 18.56 6.50 7.21
CA LEU A 55 17.50 7.45 6.86
C LEU A 55 18.02 8.89 6.89
N HIS A 56 18.67 9.26 8.01
CA HIS A 56 19.16 10.62 8.21
C HIS A 56 20.38 10.94 7.35
N ASP A 57 21.32 10.01 7.21
CA ASP A 57 22.56 10.23 6.45
C ASP A 57 22.33 10.25 4.92
N SER A 58 21.39 9.43 4.43
CA SER A 58 21.23 9.21 2.98
C SER A 58 20.05 9.90 2.35
N ILE A 59 19.03 10.30 3.14
CA ILE A 59 17.79 10.91 2.63
C ILE A 59 17.63 12.32 3.15
N SER A 60 17.35 12.50 4.45
CA SER A 60 17.29 13.81 5.09
C SER A 60 17.39 13.68 6.61
N PRO A 61 18.18 14.53 7.28
CA PRO A 61 18.29 14.54 8.74
C PRO A 61 17.01 15.00 9.45
N ASP A 62 16.11 15.69 8.76
CA ASP A 62 14.88 16.25 9.32
C ASP A 62 13.71 15.26 9.31
N LEU A 63 13.84 14.09 8.68
CA LEU A 63 12.78 13.10 8.62
C LEU A 63 12.52 12.46 9.98
N SER A 64 11.24 12.25 10.28
CA SER A 64 10.82 11.50 11.46
C SER A 64 11.32 10.05 11.40
N ALA A 65 11.86 9.58 12.53
CA ALA A 65 12.25 8.17 12.71
C ALA A 65 11.07 7.28 13.13
N GLU A 66 9.84 7.80 13.10
CA GLU A 66 8.64 7.05 13.44
C GLU A 66 8.41 5.91 12.46
N LEU A 67 8.26 4.71 13.01
CA LEU A 67 8.04 3.50 12.21
C LEU A 67 6.54 3.26 12.02
N GLU A 68 6.15 2.99 10.78
CA GLU A 68 4.86 2.42 10.45
C GLU A 68 4.84 0.92 10.77
N ARG A 69 5.89 0.20 10.31
CA ARG A 69 6.04 -1.25 10.54
C ARG A 69 7.46 -1.75 10.29
N ILE A 70 7.71 -2.97 10.75
CA ILE A 70 8.93 -3.72 10.49
C ILE A 70 8.56 -5.03 9.78
N ASP A 71 9.04 -5.23 8.57
CA ASP A 71 8.76 -6.41 7.75
C ASP A 71 10.01 -7.32 7.73
N TYR A 72 9.99 -8.41 8.48
CA TYR A 72 11.00 -9.45 8.36
C TYR A 72 10.71 -10.38 7.20
N ARG A 73 11.76 -10.72 6.45
CA ARG A 73 11.72 -11.70 5.36
C ARG A 73 12.71 -12.82 5.65
N PRO A 74 12.31 -13.81 6.47
CA PRO A 74 13.21 -14.88 6.91
C PRO A 74 13.80 -15.68 5.75
N GLU A 75 13.00 -15.92 4.72
CA GLU A 75 13.40 -16.61 3.51
C GLU A 75 14.51 -15.90 2.71
N LYS A 76 14.76 -14.62 3.03
CA LYS A 76 15.77 -13.77 2.38
C LYS A 76 16.84 -13.28 3.34
N GLY A 77 16.74 -13.56 4.65
CA GLY A 77 17.68 -13.06 5.64
C GLY A 77 17.72 -11.53 5.74
N MET A 78 16.61 -10.85 5.42
CA MET A 78 16.53 -9.39 5.41
C MET A 78 15.38 -8.88 6.26
N VAL A 79 15.52 -7.64 6.72
CA VAL A 79 14.48 -6.87 7.39
C VAL A 79 14.28 -5.53 6.68
N LYS A 80 13.05 -5.07 6.64
CA LYS A 80 12.67 -3.79 6.09
C LYS A 80 12.03 -2.93 7.18
N PHE A 81 12.59 -1.76 7.40
CA PHE A 81 12.03 -0.73 8.24
C PHE A 81 11.25 0.25 7.37
N VAL A 82 9.96 0.41 7.63
CA VAL A 82 9.07 1.31 6.89
C VAL A 82 8.75 2.49 7.80
N PHE A 83 9.09 3.68 7.33
CA PHE A 83 8.87 4.93 8.06
C PHE A 83 7.54 5.57 7.61
N VAL A 84 6.87 6.21 8.57
CA VAL A 84 5.58 6.90 8.36
C VAL A 84 5.78 8.04 7.37
N GLU A 85 6.80 8.87 7.61
CA GLU A 85 7.04 10.06 6.81
C GLU A 85 7.67 9.72 5.46
N GLY A 86 7.07 10.24 4.39
CA GLY A 86 7.61 10.17 3.03
C GLY A 86 7.56 8.80 2.35
N TYR A 87 6.97 7.79 2.99
CA TYR A 87 6.90 6.41 2.48
C TYR A 87 8.28 5.79 2.20
N TRP A 88 9.25 6.09 3.06
CA TRP A 88 10.58 5.52 2.92
C TRP A 88 10.66 4.12 3.55
N GLY A 89 11.37 3.24 2.87
CA GLY A 89 11.70 1.90 3.35
C GLY A 89 13.20 1.66 3.26
N ILE A 90 13.78 1.10 4.33
CA ILE A 90 15.19 0.74 4.39
C ILE A 90 15.30 -0.75 4.59
N GLN A 91 15.93 -1.43 3.65
CA GLN A 91 16.18 -2.87 3.70
C GLN A 91 17.58 -3.10 4.23
N LEU A 92 17.69 -3.89 5.30
CA LEU A 92 18.95 -4.28 5.93
C LEU A 92 19.13 -5.79 5.92
N ASP A 93 20.38 -6.22 5.87
CA ASP A 93 20.77 -7.60 6.17
C ASP A 93 20.54 -7.88 7.66
N CYS A 94 19.83 -8.96 7.98
CA CYS A 94 19.55 -9.33 9.36
C CYS A 94 20.81 -9.71 10.15
N THR A 95 21.85 -10.25 9.48
CA THR A 95 23.06 -10.76 10.11
C THR A 95 24.11 -9.69 10.31
N THR A 96 24.35 -8.85 9.28
CA THR A 96 25.41 -7.83 9.31
C THR A 96 24.90 -6.45 9.71
N GLY A 97 23.59 -6.18 9.49
CA GLY A 97 23.00 -4.85 9.65
C GLY A 97 23.35 -3.89 8.52
N GLU A 98 24.01 -4.37 7.46
CA GLU A 98 24.38 -3.54 6.31
C GLU A 98 23.16 -3.16 5.46
N LEU A 99 23.28 -2.02 4.80
CA LEU A 99 22.26 -1.53 3.87
C LEU A 99 22.19 -2.40 2.62
N LEU A 100 21.03 -2.99 2.37
CA LEU A 100 20.73 -3.68 1.11
C LEU A 100 20.10 -2.76 0.08
N HIS A 101 19.14 -1.91 0.51
CA HIS A 101 18.45 -1.02 -0.40
C HIS A 101 17.68 0.08 0.32
N ILE A 102 17.61 1.25 -0.29
CA ILE A 102 16.71 2.35 0.09
C ILE A 102 15.60 2.43 -0.95
N GLU A 103 14.36 2.44 -0.51
CA GLU A 103 13.21 2.44 -1.41
C GLU A 103 12.19 3.52 -1.05
N LYS A 104 11.52 4.04 -2.07
CA LYS A 104 10.30 4.83 -1.90
C LYS A 104 9.08 3.97 -2.22
N ARG A 105 8.21 3.77 -1.25
CA ARG A 105 7.08 2.85 -1.33
C ARG A 105 5.86 3.51 -2.00
N ARG A 106 5.93 3.63 -3.31
CA ARG A 106 4.84 4.21 -4.11
C ARG A 106 3.56 3.39 -4.05
N SER A 107 3.68 2.05 -3.85
CA SER A 107 2.52 1.17 -3.65
C SER A 107 1.67 1.59 -2.45
N ASP A 108 2.31 1.97 -1.35
CA ASP A 108 1.62 2.32 -0.11
C ASP A 108 0.88 3.66 -0.27
N PHE A 109 1.49 4.64 -0.94
CA PHE A 109 0.79 5.87 -1.31
C PHE A 109 -0.46 5.61 -2.18
N ILE A 110 -0.33 4.74 -3.20
CA ILE A 110 -1.45 4.38 -4.07
C ILE A 110 -2.52 3.60 -3.30
N GLU A 111 -2.11 2.74 -2.37
CA GLU A 111 -2.98 1.97 -1.48
C GLU A 111 -3.79 2.89 -0.56
N ASN A 112 -3.11 3.87 0.09
CA ASN A 112 -3.76 4.89 0.92
C ASN A 112 -4.73 5.78 0.14
N LEU A 113 -4.42 6.07 -1.14
CA LEU A 113 -5.34 6.80 -2.01
C LEU A 113 -6.53 5.94 -2.44
N HIS A 114 -6.32 4.62 -2.61
CA HIS A 114 -7.35 3.67 -3.02
C HIS A 114 -8.39 3.41 -1.93
N ASP A 115 -7.95 3.24 -0.71
CA ASP A 115 -8.80 2.90 0.44
C ASP A 115 -9.27 4.11 1.26
N GLY A 116 -8.79 5.31 0.93
CA GLY A 116 -9.15 6.55 1.61
C GLY A 116 -8.33 6.87 2.85
N SER A 117 -7.35 6.04 3.25
CA SER A 117 -6.45 6.27 4.40
C SER A 117 -5.64 7.57 4.26
N PHE A 118 -5.45 8.07 3.03
CA PHE A 118 -4.84 9.37 2.80
C PHE A 118 -5.60 10.52 3.49
N LEU A 119 -6.92 10.42 3.62
CA LEU A 119 -7.73 11.41 4.32
C LEU A 119 -7.51 11.36 5.84
N ASP A 120 -7.36 10.15 6.41
CA ASP A 120 -7.05 9.99 7.83
C ASP A 120 -5.70 10.61 8.17
N TYR A 121 -4.70 10.42 7.30
CA TYR A 121 -3.40 11.07 7.44
C TYR A 121 -3.48 12.59 7.32
N LEU A 122 -4.27 13.12 6.36
CA LEU A 122 -4.43 14.57 6.13
C LEU A 122 -5.15 15.28 7.30
N PHE A 123 -6.12 14.60 7.93
CA PHE A 123 -6.92 15.15 9.03
C PHE A 123 -6.45 14.69 10.42
N GLU A 124 -5.31 13.99 10.51
CA GLU A 124 -4.70 13.50 11.75
C GLU A 124 -5.71 12.72 12.62
N THR A 125 -6.55 11.89 12.00
CA THR A 125 -7.53 11.07 12.72
C THR A 125 -6.93 9.74 13.18
N ASN A 126 -7.18 9.37 14.45
CA ASN A 126 -6.51 8.22 15.08
C ASN A 126 -7.19 6.86 14.83
N ASP A 127 -8.42 6.81 14.34
CA ASP A 127 -9.24 5.58 14.32
C ASP A 127 -9.66 5.14 12.90
N GLU A 128 -8.88 5.48 11.86
CA GLU A 128 -9.21 5.17 10.45
C GLU A 128 -10.66 5.54 10.06
N GLN A 129 -11.21 6.59 10.65
CA GLN A 129 -12.63 6.94 10.52
C GLN A 129 -13.00 7.35 9.09
N PHE A 130 -12.15 8.15 8.44
CA PHE A 130 -12.38 8.55 7.04
C PHE A 130 -12.27 7.38 6.08
N LYS A 131 -11.32 6.48 6.29
CA LYS A 131 -11.19 5.23 5.55
C LYS A 131 -12.46 4.39 5.65
N LEU A 132 -13.01 4.23 6.87
CA LEU A 132 -14.23 3.45 7.08
C LEU A 132 -15.44 4.08 6.37
N VAL A 133 -15.63 5.39 6.52
CA VAL A 133 -16.71 6.13 5.85
C VAL A 133 -16.56 6.06 4.33
N TYR A 134 -15.36 6.35 3.82
CA TYR A 134 -15.06 6.30 2.39
C TYR A 134 -15.36 4.91 1.81
N THR A 135 -14.83 3.86 2.41
CA THR A 135 -15.01 2.48 1.96
C THR A 135 -16.48 2.06 1.99
N SER A 136 -17.21 2.44 3.05
CA SER A 136 -18.65 2.14 3.19
C SER A 136 -19.49 2.84 2.11
N VAL A 137 -19.26 4.13 1.90
CA VAL A 137 -19.97 4.92 0.88
C VAL A 137 -19.67 4.39 -0.52
N MET A 138 -18.40 4.18 -0.85
CA MET A 138 -17.98 3.74 -2.18
C MET A 138 -18.43 2.31 -2.46
N GLY A 139 -18.34 1.41 -1.48
CA GLY A 139 -18.82 0.03 -1.60
C GLY A 139 -20.33 -0.03 -1.80
N THR A 140 -21.10 0.71 -1.02
CA THR A 140 -22.57 0.77 -1.17
C THR A 140 -22.97 1.35 -2.52
N ALA A 141 -22.31 2.43 -2.95
CA ALA A 141 -22.57 3.03 -4.25
C ALA A 141 -22.24 2.07 -5.41
N LEU A 142 -21.14 1.33 -5.33
CA LEU A 142 -20.76 0.33 -6.34
C LEU A 142 -21.78 -0.79 -6.45
N ILE A 143 -22.24 -1.34 -5.31
CA ILE A 143 -23.32 -2.35 -5.29
C ILE A 143 -24.58 -1.81 -5.93
N THR A 144 -25.01 -0.59 -5.55
CA THR A 144 -26.19 0.06 -6.09
C THR A 144 -26.09 0.24 -7.60
N PHE A 145 -24.97 0.72 -8.12
CA PHE A 145 -24.75 0.90 -9.55
C PHE A 145 -24.72 -0.43 -10.31
N THR A 146 -24.15 -1.47 -9.71
CA THR A 146 -24.12 -2.81 -10.29
C THR A 146 -25.53 -3.38 -10.43
N VAL A 147 -26.36 -3.29 -9.37
CA VAL A 147 -27.75 -3.77 -9.39
C VAL A 147 -28.60 -2.96 -10.36
N THR A 148 -28.52 -1.65 -10.31
CA THR A 148 -29.31 -0.78 -11.23
C THR A 148 -28.87 -0.91 -12.67
N GLY A 149 -27.56 -1.02 -12.92
CA GLY A 149 -27.01 -1.25 -14.27
C GLY A 149 -27.47 -2.59 -14.86
N PHE A 150 -27.45 -3.67 -14.05
CA PHE A 150 -28.00 -4.96 -14.45
C PHE A 150 -29.50 -4.87 -14.78
N TRP A 151 -30.29 -4.16 -13.95
CA TRP A 151 -31.71 -3.98 -14.18
C TRP A 151 -32.00 -3.21 -15.47
N LEU A 152 -31.28 -2.12 -15.72
CA LEU A 152 -31.41 -1.31 -16.94
C LEU A 152 -31.02 -2.11 -18.20
N TRP A 153 -30.03 -2.99 -18.09
CA TRP A 153 -29.63 -3.87 -19.20
C TRP A 153 -30.63 -5.00 -19.47
N PHE A 154 -31.17 -5.63 -18.40
CA PHE A 154 -32.05 -6.77 -18.50
C PHE A 154 -33.50 -6.40 -18.79
N GLY A 155 -34.02 -5.32 -18.21
CA GLY A 155 -35.42 -4.87 -18.31
C GLY A 155 -35.90 -4.66 -19.74
N PRO A 156 -35.21 -3.87 -20.58
CA PRO A 156 -35.61 -3.66 -21.97
C PRO A 156 -35.59 -4.94 -22.81
N LYS A 157 -34.66 -5.84 -22.55
CA LYS A 157 -34.61 -7.16 -23.28
C LYS A 157 -35.80 -8.02 -22.95
N ARG A 158 -36.26 -8.04 -21.70
CA ARG A 158 -37.45 -8.78 -21.28
C ARG A 158 -38.73 -8.18 -21.90
N MET A 159 -38.87 -6.87 -21.92
CA MET A 159 -40.02 -6.20 -22.49
C MET A 159 -40.12 -6.42 -24.00
N ARG A 160 -39.03 -6.40 -24.76
CA ARG A 160 -39.01 -6.68 -26.20
C ARG A 160 -39.44 -8.13 -26.51
N LYS A 161 -39.03 -9.10 -25.68
CA LYS A 161 -39.48 -10.50 -25.85
C LYS A 161 -40.98 -10.70 -25.62
N ILE A 162 -41.57 -9.92 -24.70
CA ILE A 162 -43.01 -9.99 -24.42
C ILE A 162 -43.81 -9.34 -25.55
N LYS A 163 -43.29 -8.26 -26.15
CA LYS A 163 -43.99 -7.54 -27.24
C LYS A 163 -43.94 -8.29 -28.60
N ASN A 164 -43.00 -9.20 -28.78
CA ASN A 164 -42.82 -9.99 -29.99
C ASN A 164 -43.49 -11.40 -29.92
N LYS A 165 -44.24 -11.69 -28.87
CA LYS A 165 -45.15 -12.81 -28.73
C LYS A 165 -46.61 -12.33 -28.90
#